data_26268644db9b2aca40459ccd53505a2a
#
_entry.id   26268644db9b2aca40459ccd53505a2a
#
_cell.length_a   1.000
_cell.length_b   1.000
_cell.length_c   1.000
_cell.angle_alpha   90.00
_cell.angle_beta   90.00
_cell.angle_gamma   90.00
#
_symmetry.space_group_name_H-M   'P 1'
#
loop_
_entity.id
_entity.type
_entity.pdbx_description
1 polymer ?
#
loop_
_entity_poly.entity_id
_entity_poly.type
_entity_poly.pdbx_seq_one_letter_code
_entity_poly.pdbx_strand_id
1 'polypeptide(L)'
;MKTKIQQWWTDFKKFDWKMYLALCLLALVPAIYQTVITKLITSFASPGSLDIIGQMEWFDLIDETICAFLIVPMYSVLSKAYKKEDFNKVVFKLGIIIVALYALFNIVVFFVGIRLVSFMNPSEIDINAAYRYLCLETVAFMVGIVFSYVSVVFLVIDKPKYMYAFLVAKILLSLLSDSLLVPSMGVDGIAVGNIIANVIMGALGVLLLFYEKQLKPAKYGKEDVEYFKDWGRIGLFAGGQQFLDNFIYAIMICRMVNAVSESGNYWVSNNFIWGWLLIPVTCLVEIIRKDAGADGYNGLRQRNYYSIAVFVLIAWFALIPTYKWFFGTVEGLSNPERIFEIVVKNLGFYVAYVFSQIPDAIFVGLGKTKYNAINSLICNIVYYGIWFILYKTR
;
A
#
# COMPACT_ATOMS: atom_id res chain seq x y z
N MET A 1 -41.71 -9.12 -11.88
CA MET A 1 -40.70 -8.06 -11.83
C MET A 1 -40.69 -7.34 -10.46
N LYS A 2 -41.83 -6.89 -9.92
CA LYS A 2 -41.94 -6.23 -8.62
C LYS A 2 -41.33 -7.06 -7.45
N THR A 3 -41.56 -8.37 -7.40
CA THR A 3 -41.03 -9.29 -6.37
C THR A 3 -39.50 -9.37 -6.38
N LYS A 4 -38.86 -9.38 -7.55
CA LYS A 4 -37.38 -9.44 -7.65
C LYS A 4 -36.71 -8.13 -7.20
N ILE A 5 -37.33 -6.98 -7.47
CA ILE A 5 -36.85 -5.67 -7.00
C ILE A 5 -37.02 -5.54 -5.48
N GLN A 6 -38.15 -5.99 -4.93
CA GLN A 6 -38.39 -5.99 -3.49
C GLN A 6 -37.40 -6.90 -2.76
N GLN A 7 -37.10 -8.07 -3.31
CA GLN A 7 -36.12 -8.99 -2.74
C GLN A 7 -34.72 -8.39 -2.78
N TRP A 8 -34.30 -7.80 -3.94
CA TRP A 8 -33.03 -7.10 -4.04
C TRP A 8 -32.90 -5.97 -3.02
N TRP A 9 -33.96 -5.15 -2.87
CA TRP A 9 -33.97 -4.05 -1.90
C TRP A 9 -33.86 -4.53 -0.45
N THR A 10 -34.51 -5.65 -0.13
CA THR A 10 -34.44 -6.28 1.20
C THR A 10 -33.02 -6.80 1.48
N ASP A 11 -32.39 -7.44 0.50
CA ASP A 11 -31.04 -7.96 0.62
C ASP A 11 -30.00 -6.83 0.65
N PHE A 12 -30.22 -5.75 -0.13
CA PHE A 12 -29.38 -4.57 -0.11
C PHE A 12 -29.36 -3.85 1.24
N LYS A 13 -30.50 -3.84 1.95
CA LYS A 13 -30.59 -3.30 3.31
C LYS A 13 -29.87 -4.16 4.36
N LYS A 14 -29.68 -5.46 4.09
CA LYS A 14 -28.95 -6.36 4.99
C LYS A 14 -27.43 -6.25 4.86
N PHE A 15 -26.92 -5.50 3.86
CA PHE A 15 -25.51 -5.21 3.74
C PHE A 15 -25.01 -4.47 4.99
N ASP A 16 -23.80 -4.79 5.45
CA ASP A 16 -23.22 -4.19 6.65
C ASP A 16 -22.73 -2.74 6.38
N TRP A 17 -23.71 -1.85 6.16
CA TRP A 17 -23.45 -0.43 5.90
C TRP A 17 -22.68 0.26 7.01
N LYS A 18 -22.89 -0.17 8.26
CA LYS A 18 -22.19 0.41 9.41
C LYS A 18 -20.68 0.13 9.32
N MET A 19 -20.33 -1.11 9.06
CA MET A 19 -18.95 -1.50 8.89
C MET A 19 -18.35 -0.86 7.64
N TYR A 20 -19.06 -0.86 6.51
CA TYR A 20 -18.61 -0.26 5.26
C TYR A 20 -18.27 1.22 5.42
N LEU A 21 -19.17 2.02 6.00
CA LEU A 21 -18.94 3.45 6.24
C LEU A 21 -17.81 3.68 7.23
N ALA A 22 -17.69 2.85 8.28
CA ALA A 22 -16.57 2.97 9.21
C ALA A 22 -15.23 2.70 8.54
N LEU A 23 -15.14 1.70 7.66
CA LEU A 23 -13.93 1.42 6.86
C LEU A 23 -13.63 2.58 5.91
N CYS A 24 -14.64 3.13 5.21
CA CYS A 24 -14.45 4.29 4.33
C CYS A 24 -13.93 5.52 5.11
N LEU A 25 -14.48 5.81 6.28
CA LEU A 25 -14.02 6.93 7.12
C LEU A 25 -12.57 6.72 7.58
N LEU A 26 -12.22 5.50 7.96
CA LEU A 26 -10.83 5.18 8.35
C LEU A 26 -9.87 5.33 7.16
N ALA A 27 -10.27 4.88 5.97
CA ALA A 27 -9.46 4.96 4.76
C ALA A 27 -9.30 6.39 4.22
N LEU A 28 -10.16 7.34 4.61
CA LEU A 28 -9.99 8.76 4.27
C LEU A 28 -8.78 9.40 4.98
N VAL A 29 -8.33 8.87 6.12
CA VAL A 29 -7.25 9.49 6.89
C VAL A 29 -5.94 9.56 6.09
N PRO A 30 -5.43 8.46 5.50
CA PRO A 30 -4.26 8.52 4.63
C PRO A 30 -4.49 9.34 3.35
N ALA A 31 -5.70 9.36 2.78
CA ALA A 31 -5.99 10.18 1.60
C ALA A 31 -5.90 11.69 1.90
N ILE A 32 -6.44 12.11 3.03
CA ILE A 32 -6.32 13.49 3.50
C ILE A 32 -4.85 13.84 3.75
N TYR A 33 -4.10 12.95 4.40
CA TYR A 33 -2.66 13.14 4.62
C TYR A 33 -1.94 13.37 3.29
N GLN A 34 -2.16 12.50 2.31
CA GLN A 34 -1.54 12.60 0.99
C GLN A 34 -1.87 13.91 0.27
N THR A 35 -3.13 14.35 0.34
CA THR A 35 -3.56 15.65 -0.22
C THR A 35 -2.85 16.84 0.47
N VAL A 36 -2.69 16.77 1.80
CA VAL A 36 -1.97 17.83 2.55
C VAL A 36 -0.49 17.85 2.16
N ILE A 37 0.15 16.68 2.02
CA ILE A 37 1.55 16.58 1.56
C ILE A 37 1.70 17.17 0.17
N THR A 38 0.86 16.79 -0.79
CA THR A 38 0.86 17.38 -2.13
C THR A 38 0.77 18.92 -2.05
N LYS A 39 -0.13 19.44 -1.21
CA LYS A 39 -0.28 20.89 -1.00
C LYS A 39 0.97 21.53 -0.39
N LEU A 40 1.60 20.90 0.57
CA LEU A 40 2.84 21.41 1.18
C LEU A 40 3.97 21.46 0.14
N ILE A 41 4.15 20.41 -0.64
CA ILE A 41 5.17 20.35 -1.70
C ILE A 41 4.93 21.47 -2.72
N THR A 42 3.72 21.61 -3.23
CA THR A 42 3.38 22.63 -4.23
C THR A 42 3.51 24.05 -3.71
N SER A 43 3.36 24.25 -2.39
CA SER A 43 3.41 25.59 -1.77
C SER A 43 4.81 26.02 -1.36
N PHE A 44 5.67 25.07 -0.98
CA PHE A 44 6.95 25.41 -0.32
C PHE A 44 8.18 24.77 -0.98
N ALA A 45 8.02 23.67 -1.71
CA ALA A 45 9.17 23.02 -2.34
C ALA A 45 9.49 23.64 -3.72
N SER A 46 10.68 23.36 -4.22
CA SER A 46 11.13 23.83 -5.54
C SER A 46 10.32 23.22 -6.69
N PRO A 47 10.19 23.88 -7.83
CA PRO A 47 9.64 23.28 -9.03
C PRO A 47 10.33 21.93 -9.35
N GLY A 48 9.57 20.92 -9.76
CA GLY A 48 10.08 19.59 -10.03
C GLY A 48 10.14 18.64 -8.80
N SER A 49 9.81 19.13 -7.60
CA SER A 49 9.81 18.29 -6.40
C SER A 49 8.82 17.13 -6.45
N LEU A 50 7.65 17.33 -7.07
CA LEU A 50 6.69 16.24 -7.31
C LEU A 50 7.22 15.21 -8.29
N ASP A 51 8.04 15.64 -9.26
CA ASP A 51 8.66 14.72 -10.21
C ASP A 51 9.66 13.80 -9.50
N ILE A 52 10.45 14.32 -8.54
CA ILE A 52 11.38 13.50 -7.76
C ILE A 52 10.61 12.38 -7.01
N ILE A 53 9.52 12.73 -6.33
CA ILE A 53 8.71 11.71 -5.62
C ILE A 53 8.11 10.71 -6.60
N GLY A 54 7.49 11.18 -7.68
CA GLY A 54 6.92 10.31 -8.71
C GLY A 54 7.95 9.41 -9.39
N GLN A 55 9.16 9.92 -9.61
CA GLN A 55 10.28 9.16 -10.16
C GLN A 55 10.75 8.04 -9.23
N MET A 56 10.49 8.14 -7.94
CA MET A 56 10.90 7.16 -6.92
C MET A 56 9.81 6.17 -6.55
N GLU A 57 8.61 6.23 -7.16
CA GLU A 57 7.48 5.30 -6.90
C GLU A 57 7.90 3.81 -7.04
N TRP A 58 8.81 3.51 -7.96
CA TRP A 58 9.35 2.15 -8.11
C TRP A 58 10.09 1.64 -6.87
N PHE A 59 10.61 2.54 -6.03
CA PHE A 59 11.31 2.15 -4.81
C PHE A 59 10.33 1.66 -3.74
N ASP A 60 9.16 2.27 -3.63
CA ASP A 60 8.07 1.81 -2.76
C ASP A 60 7.63 0.39 -3.12
N LEU A 61 7.60 0.05 -4.42
CA LEU A 61 7.28 -1.31 -4.89
C LEU A 61 8.35 -2.33 -4.47
N ILE A 62 9.61 -1.92 -4.41
CA ILE A 62 10.68 -2.77 -3.87
C ILE A 62 10.46 -3.00 -2.38
N ASP A 63 10.17 -1.94 -1.60
CA ASP A 63 9.87 -2.06 -0.17
C ASP A 63 8.67 -2.97 0.09
N GLU A 64 7.56 -2.78 -0.62
CA GLU A 64 6.39 -3.66 -0.54
C GLU A 64 6.75 -5.12 -0.80
N THR A 65 7.57 -5.38 -1.82
CA THR A 65 8.00 -6.73 -2.17
C THR A 65 8.78 -7.36 -1.01
N ILE A 66 9.75 -6.64 -0.45
CA ILE A 66 10.54 -7.15 0.68
C ILE A 66 9.67 -7.33 1.93
N CYS A 67 8.74 -6.41 2.19
CA CYS A 67 7.76 -6.56 3.26
C CYS A 67 6.85 -7.79 3.05
N ALA A 68 6.49 -8.11 1.81
CA ALA A 68 5.72 -9.32 1.52
C ALA A 68 6.51 -10.60 1.83
N PHE A 69 7.84 -10.62 1.58
CA PHE A 69 8.70 -11.73 1.98
C PHE A 69 8.86 -11.86 3.49
N LEU A 70 9.01 -10.75 4.21
CA LEU A 70 9.42 -10.73 5.61
C LEU A 70 8.25 -10.63 6.60
N ILE A 71 7.28 -9.76 6.34
CA ILE A 71 6.20 -9.39 7.28
C ILE A 71 4.94 -10.22 7.08
N VAL A 72 4.52 -10.45 5.81
CA VAL A 72 3.27 -11.20 5.55
C VAL A 72 3.24 -12.60 6.20
N PRO A 73 4.31 -13.40 6.17
CA PRO A 73 4.32 -14.70 6.82
C PRO A 73 4.11 -14.65 8.34
N MET A 74 4.43 -13.50 8.96
CA MET A 74 4.36 -13.34 10.41
C MET A 74 2.96 -13.50 10.96
N TYR A 75 1.94 -13.08 10.19
CA TYR A 75 0.54 -13.31 10.58
C TYR A 75 0.26 -14.78 10.89
N SER A 76 0.71 -15.68 10.02
CA SER A 76 0.50 -17.11 10.19
C SER A 76 1.41 -17.70 11.27
N VAL A 77 2.71 -17.37 11.26
CA VAL A 77 3.69 -17.96 12.17
C VAL A 77 3.42 -17.52 13.61
N LEU A 78 3.18 -16.23 13.84
CA LEU A 78 2.87 -15.72 15.17
C LEU A 78 1.50 -16.20 15.68
N SER A 79 0.48 -16.33 14.80
CA SER A 79 -0.81 -16.87 15.20
C SER A 79 -0.71 -18.35 15.65
N LYS A 80 0.17 -19.14 15.02
CA LYS A 80 0.46 -20.50 15.47
C LYS A 80 1.22 -20.52 16.80
N ALA A 81 2.17 -19.58 16.97
CA ALA A 81 2.96 -19.46 18.19
C ALA A 81 2.15 -18.90 19.36
N TYR A 82 1.16 -18.05 19.13
CA TYR A 82 0.33 -17.42 20.16
C TYR A 82 -0.41 -18.42 21.05
N LYS A 83 -0.67 -19.62 20.54
CA LYS A 83 -1.29 -20.73 21.29
C LYS A 83 -0.29 -21.48 22.20
N LYS A 84 0.99 -21.15 22.14
CA LYS A 84 2.06 -21.82 22.91
C LYS A 84 2.60 -20.88 24.01
N GLU A 85 3.12 -21.45 25.09
CA GLU A 85 3.68 -20.67 26.21
C GLU A 85 4.90 -19.80 25.85
N ASP A 86 5.60 -20.15 24.78
CA ASP A 86 6.83 -19.47 24.35
C ASP A 86 6.63 -18.31 23.37
N PHE A 87 5.39 -17.86 23.17
CA PHE A 87 5.05 -16.82 22.19
C PHE A 87 5.96 -15.59 22.25
N ASN A 88 6.18 -15.03 23.45
CA ASN A 88 6.99 -13.83 23.64
C ASN A 88 8.48 -14.00 23.28
N LYS A 89 9.01 -15.22 23.38
CA LYS A 89 10.37 -15.55 22.93
C LYS A 89 10.41 -15.63 21.39
N VAL A 90 9.39 -16.23 20.78
CA VAL A 90 9.26 -16.31 19.30
C VAL A 90 9.14 -14.93 18.70
N VAL A 91 8.32 -14.04 19.28
CA VAL A 91 8.22 -12.62 18.89
C VAL A 91 9.57 -11.93 18.90
N PHE A 92 10.35 -12.10 19.96
CA PHE A 92 11.69 -11.49 20.06
C PHE A 92 12.65 -12.01 18.99
N LYS A 93 12.75 -13.33 18.83
CA LYS A 93 13.69 -13.97 17.90
C LYS A 93 13.39 -13.61 16.44
N LEU A 94 12.12 -13.73 16.04
CA LEU A 94 11.70 -13.41 14.67
C LEU A 94 11.85 -11.92 14.38
N GLY A 95 11.52 -11.06 15.34
CA GLY A 95 11.71 -9.61 15.19
C GLY A 95 13.14 -9.22 14.88
N ILE A 96 14.11 -9.78 15.62
CA ILE A 96 15.54 -9.51 15.35
C ILE A 96 15.96 -9.96 13.94
N ILE A 97 15.55 -11.16 13.51
CA ILE A 97 15.92 -11.67 12.18
C ILE A 97 15.32 -10.81 11.08
N ILE A 98 14.04 -10.42 11.20
CA ILE A 98 13.38 -9.56 10.23
C ILE A 98 14.10 -8.22 10.11
N VAL A 99 14.36 -7.56 11.24
CA VAL A 99 15.08 -6.27 11.24
C VAL A 99 16.49 -6.43 10.66
N ALA A 100 17.21 -7.50 11.01
CA ALA A 100 18.55 -7.73 10.48
C ALA A 100 18.56 -8.00 8.97
N LEU A 101 17.64 -8.84 8.47
CA LEU A 101 17.54 -9.13 7.03
C LEU A 101 17.10 -7.90 6.24
N TYR A 102 16.18 -7.13 6.78
CA TYR A 102 15.73 -5.90 6.16
C TYR A 102 16.82 -4.83 6.13
N ALA A 103 17.58 -4.69 7.23
CA ALA A 103 18.74 -3.82 7.27
C ALA A 103 19.82 -4.23 6.26
N LEU A 104 20.09 -5.53 6.13
CA LEU A 104 21.03 -6.05 5.13
C LEU A 104 20.60 -5.71 3.72
N PHE A 105 19.30 -5.87 3.42
CA PHE A 105 18.74 -5.48 2.13
C PHE A 105 18.91 -3.98 1.86
N ASN A 106 18.59 -3.13 2.82
CA ASN A 106 18.74 -1.67 2.67
C ASN A 106 20.20 -1.25 2.50
N ILE A 107 21.15 -1.93 3.14
CA ILE A 107 22.59 -1.72 2.90
C ILE A 107 22.92 -1.99 1.41
N VAL A 108 22.39 -3.06 0.82
CA VAL A 108 22.59 -3.34 -0.61
C VAL A 108 22.01 -2.21 -1.46
N VAL A 109 20.82 -1.69 -1.12
CA VAL A 109 20.20 -0.56 -1.83
C VAL A 109 21.09 0.68 -1.81
N PHE A 110 21.75 1.01 -0.70
CA PHE A 110 22.71 2.10 -0.65
C PHE A 110 23.83 1.96 -1.70
N PHE A 111 24.39 0.77 -1.85
CA PHE A 111 25.50 0.56 -2.79
C PHE A 111 25.09 0.54 -4.26
N VAL A 112 23.89 0.06 -4.57
CA VAL A 112 23.41 -0.05 -5.95
C VAL A 112 22.46 1.08 -6.36
N GLY A 113 21.99 1.88 -5.41
CA GLY A 113 20.88 2.82 -5.55
C GLY A 113 21.09 3.83 -6.68
N ILE A 114 22.27 4.42 -6.79
CA ILE A 114 22.55 5.40 -7.87
C ILE A 114 22.41 4.77 -9.28
N ARG A 115 22.78 3.49 -9.43
CA ARG A 115 22.60 2.76 -10.70
C ARG A 115 21.14 2.45 -10.97
N LEU A 116 20.39 2.12 -9.91
CA LEU A 116 18.94 1.88 -10.01
C LEU A 116 18.21 3.17 -10.37
N VAL A 117 18.53 4.29 -9.72
CA VAL A 117 17.97 5.61 -10.07
C VAL A 117 18.22 5.94 -11.53
N SER A 118 19.47 5.80 -12.01
CA SER A 118 19.82 6.06 -13.41
C SER A 118 19.11 5.12 -14.39
N PHE A 119 18.94 3.85 -14.04
CA PHE A 119 18.25 2.88 -14.90
C PHE A 119 16.74 3.15 -14.98
N MET A 120 16.12 3.51 -13.85
CA MET A 120 14.68 3.73 -13.76
C MET A 120 14.25 5.10 -14.29
N ASN A 121 15.18 6.04 -14.41
CA ASN A 121 14.92 7.42 -14.88
C ASN A 121 15.75 7.72 -16.14
N PRO A 122 15.30 7.27 -17.32
CA PRO A 122 16.04 7.46 -18.56
C PRO A 122 15.95 8.88 -19.14
N SER A 123 15.07 9.75 -18.62
CA SER A 123 14.98 11.17 -18.97
C SER A 123 16.00 12.01 -18.19
N GLU A 124 16.23 13.25 -18.63
CA GLU A 124 17.07 14.21 -17.89
C GLU A 124 16.41 14.54 -16.53
N ILE A 125 17.09 14.17 -15.47
CA ILE A 125 16.70 14.45 -14.08
C ILE A 125 17.93 14.84 -13.26
N ASP A 126 17.71 15.46 -12.12
CA ASP A 126 18.76 15.58 -11.11
C ASP A 126 18.93 14.25 -10.36
N ILE A 127 19.80 13.39 -10.96
CA ILE A 127 20.11 12.07 -10.38
C ILE A 127 20.64 12.19 -8.95
N ASN A 128 21.37 13.26 -8.63
CA ASN A 128 21.93 13.44 -7.30
C ASN A 128 20.85 13.76 -6.28
N ALA A 129 19.87 14.62 -6.64
CA ALA A 129 18.73 14.92 -5.79
C ALA A 129 17.85 13.67 -5.58
N ALA A 130 17.54 12.93 -6.65
CA ALA A 130 16.77 11.69 -6.57
C ALA A 130 17.50 10.61 -5.74
N TYR A 131 18.81 10.46 -5.92
CA TYR A 131 19.59 9.50 -5.11
C TYR A 131 19.70 9.91 -3.65
N ARG A 132 19.82 11.21 -3.35
CA ARG A 132 19.79 11.69 -1.95
C ARG A 132 18.45 11.40 -1.30
N TYR A 133 17.35 11.66 -2.01
CA TYR A 133 16.00 11.31 -1.54
C TYR A 133 15.86 9.81 -1.28
N LEU A 134 16.31 8.96 -2.24
CA LEU A 134 16.33 7.50 -2.07
C LEU A 134 17.11 7.08 -0.81
N CYS A 135 18.27 7.66 -0.56
CA CYS A 135 19.05 7.34 0.63
C CYS A 135 18.29 7.66 1.93
N LEU A 136 17.59 8.80 1.98
CA LEU A 136 16.78 9.19 3.13
C LEU A 136 15.58 8.25 3.31
N GLU A 137 14.84 7.93 2.24
CA GLU A 137 13.73 6.97 2.29
C GLU A 137 14.21 5.56 2.65
N THR A 138 15.39 5.14 2.19
CA THR A 138 15.99 3.87 2.62
C THR A 138 16.18 3.81 4.14
N VAL A 139 16.62 4.91 4.76
CA VAL A 139 16.71 5.00 6.24
C VAL A 139 15.32 4.99 6.87
N ALA A 140 14.36 5.71 6.29
CA ALA A 140 12.99 5.74 6.78
C ALA A 140 12.35 4.34 6.77
N PHE A 141 12.54 3.58 5.71
CA PHE A 141 12.05 2.21 5.59
C PHE A 141 12.78 1.26 6.56
N MET A 142 14.12 1.41 6.69
CA MET A 142 14.90 0.60 7.61
C MET A 142 14.43 0.70 9.06
N VAL A 143 14.03 1.89 9.51
CA VAL A 143 13.46 2.05 10.86
C VAL A 143 11.96 1.72 10.88
N GLY A 144 11.25 1.90 9.77
CA GLY A 144 9.83 1.64 9.60
C GLY A 144 9.44 0.17 9.75
N ILE A 145 10.34 -0.76 9.39
CA ILE A 145 10.08 -2.21 9.51
C ILE A 145 9.76 -2.62 10.95
N VAL A 146 10.34 -1.93 11.94
CA VAL A 146 10.07 -2.18 13.37
C VAL A 146 8.60 -1.90 13.68
N PHE A 147 8.09 -0.76 13.19
CA PHE A 147 6.68 -0.39 13.37
C PHE A 147 5.74 -1.39 12.67
N SER A 148 6.07 -1.80 11.44
CA SER A 148 5.30 -2.80 10.69
C SER A 148 5.25 -4.14 11.43
N TYR A 149 6.38 -4.59 11.95
CA TYR A 149 6.45 -5.81 12.75
C TYR A 149 5.61 -5.74 14.03
N VAL A 150 5.74 -4.67 14.80
CA VAL A 150 4.98 -4.42 16.03
C VAL A 150 3.48 -4.42 15.74
N SER A 151 3.05 -3.81 14.65
CA SER A 151 1.65 -3.76 14.22
C SER A 151 1.07 -5.16 13.99
N VAL A 152 1.84 -6.05 13.35
CA VAL A 152 1.44 -7.46 13.17
C VAL A 152 1.30 -8.18 14.51
N VAL A 153 2.25 -7.97 15.44
CA VAL A 153 2.16 -8.58 16.78
C VAL A 153 0.88 -8.15 17.49
N PHE A 154 0.52 -6.86 17.48
CA PHE A 154 -0.71 -6.36 18.09
C PHE A 154 -1.99 -6.94 17.48
N LEU A 155 -1.98 -7.18 16.15
CA LEU A 155 -3.09 -7.87 15.50
C LEU A 155 -3.22 -9.33 15.95
N VAL A 156 -2.10 -10.05 16.04
CA VAL A 156 -2.07 -11.45 16.43
C VAL A 156 -2.51 -11.66 17.88
N ILE A 157 -2.20 -10.75 18.80
CA ILE A 157 -2.63 -10.83 20.21
C ILE A 157 -4.04 -10.25 20.44
N ASP A 158 -4.81 -10.02 19.36
CA ASP A 158 -6.18 -9.50 19.40
C ASP A 158 -6.31 -8.14 20.11
N LYS A 159 -5.34 -7.26 19.89
CA LYS A 159 -5.35 -5.88 20.40
C LYS A 159 -5.33 -4.84 19.25
N PRO A 160 -6.25 -4.92 18.27
CA PRO A 160 -6.24 -4.05 17.09
C PRO A 160 -6.39 -2.56 17.43
N LYS A 161 -6.94 -2.22 18.59
CA LYS A 161 -7.06 -0.83 19.07
C LYS A 161 -5.70 -0.11 19.16
N TYR A 162 -4.63 -0.82 19.52
CA TYR A 162 -3.29 -0.23 19.55
C TYR A 162 -2.79 0.07 18.15
N MET A 163 -3.02 -0.85 17.21
CA MET A 163 -2.66 -0.64 15.81
C MET A 163 -3.36 0.59 15.22
N TYR A 164 -4.67 0.74 15.43
CA TYR A 164 -5.41 1.91 14.94
C TYR A 164 -4.93 3.21 15.61
N ALA A 165 -4.70 3.19 16.91
CA ALA A 165 -4.17 4.35 17.63
C ALA A 165 -2.78 4.74 17.11
N PHE A 166 -1.91 3.77 16.86
CA PHE A 166 -0.59 4.00 16.28
C PHE A 166 -0.66 4.51 14.85
N LEU A 167 -1.55 3.98 14.02
CA LEU A 167 -1.74 4.47 12.65
C LEU A 167 -2.10 5.96 12.65
N VAL A 168 -3.10 6.35 13.44
CA VAL A 168 -3.53 7.75 13.56
C VAL A 168 -2.41 8.60 14.13
N ALA A 169 -1.74 8.15 15.19
CA ALA A 169 -0.63 8.88 15.81
C ALA A 169 0.54 9.06 14.83
N LYS A 170 0.88 8.04 14.05
CA LYS A 170 1.91 8.13 13.01
C LYS A 170 1.57 9.17 11.96
N ILE A 171 0.33 9.18 11.44
CA ILE A 171 -0.10 10.15 10.44
C ILE A 171 -0.04 11.57 11.00
N LEU A 172 -0.51 11.79 12.23
CA LEU A 172 -0.43 13.11 12.87
C LEU A 172 1.02 13.57 13.09
N LEU A 173 1.88 12.65 13.50
CA LEU A 173 3.30 12.93 13.68
C LEU A 173 4.00 13.22 12.35
N SER A 174 3.70 12.46 11.29
CA SER A 174 4.20 12.75 9.95
C SER A 174 3.74 14.10 9.46
N LEU A 175 2.42 14.44 9.56
CA LEU A 175 1.90 15.74 9.19
C LEU A 175 2.60 16.90 9.92
N LEU A 176 2.85 16.75 11.22
CA LEU A 176 3.57 17.73 12.01
C LEU A 176 5.01 17.89 11.52
N SER A 177 5.74 16.78 11.35
CA SER A 177 7.12 16.78 10.87
C SER A 177 7.22 17.39 9.48
N ASP A 178 6.35 17.01 8.56
CA ASP A 178 6.36 17.48 7.18
C ASP A 178 6.04 18.98 7.11
N SER A 179 5.07 19.45 7.90
CA SER A 179 4.73 20.88 7.97
C SER A 179 5.89 21.75 8.45
N LEU A 180 6.77 21.19 9.28
CA LEU A 180 7.96 21.89 9.80
C LEU A 180 9.18 21.76 8.86
N LEU A 181 9.35 20.61 8.21
CA LEU A 181 10.57 20.28 7.48
C LEU A 181 10.47 20.60 5.97
N VAL A 182 9.31 20.41 5.34
CA VAL A 182 9.15 20.68 3.90
C VAL A 182 9.45 22.12 3.52
N PRO A 183 9.06 23.17 4.29
CA PRO A 183 9.41 24.55 3.96
C PRO A 183 10.92 24.83 3.91
N SER A 184 11.73 24.08 4.65
CA SER A 184 13.18 24.29 4.73
C SER A 184 14.00 23.30 3.91
N MET A 185 13.50 22.06 3.73
CA MET A 185 14.23 20.94 3.12
C MET A 185 13.61 20.46 1.81
N GLY A 186 12.46 20.99 1.40
CA GLY A 186 11.73 20.49 0.23
C GLY A 186 11.31 19.04 0.42
N VAL A 187 11.44 18.22 -0.65
CA VAL A 187 11.07 16.79 -0.61
C VAL A 187 11.88 15.97 0.38
N ASP A 188 13.13 16.33 0.62
CA ASP A 188 13.98 15.64 1.62
C ASP A 188 13.35 15.75 3.01
N GLY A 189 12.59 16.83 3.28
CA GLY A 189 11.84 17.03 4.53
C GLY A 189 10.81 15.93 4.79
N ILE A 190 10.18 15.40 3.75
CA ILE A 190 9.22 14.28 3.86
C ILE A 190 9.94 13.02 4.31
N ALA A 191 11.06 12.68 3.65
CA ALA A 191 11.83 11.51 4.01
C ALA A 191 12.38 11.60 5.45
N VAL A 192 12.86 12.78 5.87
CA VAL A 192 13.29 13.02 7.26
C VAL A 192 12.10 12.93 8.23
N GLY A 193 10.93 13.48 7.87
CA GLY A 193 9.69 13.36 8.62
C GLY A 193 9.28 11.90 8.83
N ASN A 194 9.38 11.08 7.76
CA ASN A 194 9.15 9.64 7.81
C ASN A 194 10.13 8.93 8.76
N ILE A 195 11.42 9.30 8.74
CA ILE A 195 12.43 8.76 9.68
C ILE A 195 12.01 9.05 11.12
N ILE A 196 11.69 10.32 11.44
CA ILE A 196 11.28 10.75 12.78
C ILE A 196 10.03 9.99 13.23
N ALA A 197 8.99 9.95 12.40
CA ALA A 197 7.75 9.26 12.71
C ALA A 197 7.98 7.76 12.93
N ASN A 198 8.74 7.11 12.07
CA ASN A 198 9.03 5.67 12.18
C ASN A 198 9.88 5.33 13.42
N VAL A 199 10.88 6.15 13.76
CA VAL A 199 11.70 5.96 14.97
C VAL A 199 10.83 6.08 16.22
N ILE A 200 10.05 7.16 16.33
CA ILE A 200 9.19 7.40 17.50
C ILE A 200 8.14 6.28 17.63
N MET A 201 7.42 5.98 16.56
CA MET A 201 6.36 4.97 16.58
C MET A 201 6.90 3.55 16.77
N GLY A 202 8.05 3.23 16.17
CA GLY A 202 8.74 1.96 16.38
C GLY A 202 9.19 1.79 17.83
N ALA A 203 9.83 2.81 18.40
CA ALA A 203 10.26 2.79 19.80
C ALA A 203 9.09 2.65 20.78
N LEU A 204 8.04 3.46 20.61
CA LEU A 204 6.82 3.38 21.43
C LEU A 204 6.15 1.99 21.30
N GLY A 205 6.12 1.44 20.08
CA GLY A 205 5.56 0.12 19.85
C GLY A 205 6.33 -0.99 20.56
N VAL A 206 7.65 -0.97 20.50
CA VAL A 206 8.52 -1.92 21.21
C VAL A 206 8.38 -1.77 22.73
N LEU A 207 8.36 -0.54 23.25
CA LEU A 207 8.13 -0.29 24.68
C LEU A 207 6.79 -0.84 25.15
N LEU A 208 5.73 -0.66 24.33
CA LEU A 208 4.42 -1.19 24.66
C LEU A 208 4.39 -2.73 24.62
N LEU A 209 5.10 -3.38 23.69
CA LEU A 209 5.24 -4.84 23.68
C LEU A 209 5.96 -5.36 24.93
N PHE A 210 6.97 -4.65 25.42
CA PHE A 210 7.60 -4.98 26.71
C PHE A 210 6.62 -4.80 27.89
N TYR A 211 5.89 -3.70 27.92
CA TYR A 211 4.87 -3.44 28.96
C TYR A 211 3.79 -4.53 28.98
N GLU A 212 3.31 -4.94 27.82
CA GLU A 212 2.31 -6.01 27.63
C GLU A 212 2.92 -7.43 27.82
N LYS A 213 4.21 -7.54 28.17
CA LYS A 213 4.95 -8.80 28.37
C LYS A 213 4.95 -9.71 27.13
N GLN A 214 4.77 -9.14 25.94
CA GLN A 214 4.75 -9.87 24.67
C GLN A 214 6.15 -10.02 24.05
N LEU A 215 7.19 -9.40 24.64
CA LEU A 215 8.56 -9.44 24.16
C LEU A 215 9.47 -9.92 25.29
N LYS A 216 10.17 -11.06 25.07
CA LYS A 216 11.12 -11.61 26.03
C LYS A 216 12.39 -12.03 25.33
N PRO A 217 13.56 -11.46 25.70
CA PRO A 217 14.85 -11.89 25.18
C PRO A 217 15.05 -13.40 25.35
N ALA A 218 15.48 -14.07 24.29
CA ALA A 218 15.74 -15.50 24.31
C ALA A 218 16.83 -15.88 23.32
N LYS A 219 17.58 -16.94 23.61
CA LYS A 219 18.57 -17.51 22.70
C LYS A 219 17.89 -18.39 21.66
N TYR A 220 18.48 -18.47 20.48
CA TYR A 220 18.02 -19.40 19.44
C TYR A 220 18.27 -20.85 19.84
N GLY A 221 17.32 -21.73 19.52
CA GLY A 221 17.37 -23.16 19.81
C GLY A 221 16.91 -24.00 18.61
N LYS A 222 17.03 -25.31 18.73
CA LYS A 222 16.61 -26.24 17.66
C LYS A 222 15.10 -26.18 17.39
N GLU A 223 14.30 -25.85 18.38
CA GLU A 223 12.85 -25.66 18.29
C GLU A 223 12.44 -24.50 17.38
N ASP A 224 13.31 -23.54 17.18
CA ASP A 224 13.01 -22.36 16.34
C ASP A 224 13.06 -22.68 14.84
N VAL A 225 13.74 -23.75 14.46
CA VAL A 225 13.95 -24.15 13.04
C VAL A 225 12.60 -24.36 12.33
N GLU A 226 11.62 -24.92 13.01
CA GLU A 226 10.28 -25.14 12.44
C GLU A 226 9.60 -23.80 12.12
N TYR A 227 9.66 -22.82 13.03
CA TYR A 227 9.12 -21.49 12.81
C TYR A 227 9.80 -20.76 11.64
N PHE A 228 11.12 -20.85 11.55
CA PHE A 228 11.88 -20.24 10.46
C PHE A 228 11.60 -20.92 9.11
N LYS A 229 11.44 -22.24 9.10
CA LYS A 229 11.08 -22.99 7.89
C LYS A 229 9.68 -22.61 7.40
N ASP A 230 8.69 -22.54 8.30
CA ASP A 230 7.34 -22.11 7.97
C ASP A 230 7.32 -20.66 7.48
N TRP A 231 8.03 -19.77 8.19
CA TRP A 231 8.17 -18.38 7.81
C TRP A 231 8.78 -18.21 6.41
N GLY A 232 9.92 -18.86 6.16
CA GLY A 232 10.59 -18.78 4.85
C GLY A 232 9.74 -19.37 3.72
N ARG A 233 9.05 -20.48 3.97
CA ARG A 233 8.16 -21.10 2.97
C ARG A 233 6.99 -20.18 2.60
N ILE A 234 6.30 -19.62 3.59
CA ILE A 234 5.16 -18.73 3.35
C ILE A 234 5.65 -17.45 2.69
N GLY A 235 6.78 -16.88 3.18
CA GLY A 235 7.39 -15.68 2.62
C GLY A 235 7.80 -15.82 1.17
N LEU A 236 8.37 -16.96 0.79
CA LEU A 236 8.77 -17.21 -0.59
C LEU A 236 7.57 -17.16 -1.55
N PHE A 237 6.41 -17.71 -1.16
CA PHE A 237 5.22 -17.66 -2.00
C PHE A 237 4.58 -16.26 -2.01
N ALA A 238 4.39 -15.64 -0.85
CA ALA A 238 3.79 -14.31 -0.76
C ALA A 238 4.66 -13.25 -1.43
N GLY A 239 5.95 -13.23 -1.10
CA GLY A 239 6.90 -12.30 -1.70
C GLY A 239 7.17 -12.57 -3.18
N GLY A 240 7.16 -13.84 -3.61
CA GLY A 240 7.32 -14.20 -5.01
C GLY A 240 6.18 -13.70 -5.90
N GLN A 241 4.93 -13.77 -5.42
CA GLN A 241 3.78 -13.19 -6.12
C GLN A 241 3.91 -11.66 -6.18
N GLN A 242 4.14 -11.00 -5.04
CA GLN A 242 4.31 -9.55 -4.97
C GLN A 242 5.47 -9.05 -5.85
N PHE A 243 6.59 -9.80 -5.86
CA PHE A 243 7.73 -9.50 -6.72
C PHE A 243 7.35 -9.47 -8.20
N LEU A 244 6.60 -10.46 -8.69
CA LEU A 244 6.19 -10.50 -10.10
C LEU A 244 5.30 -9.31 -10.46
N ASP A 245 4.30 -9.03 -9.64
CA ASP A 245 3.36 -7.93 -9.89
C ASP A 245 4.08 -6.57 -9.83
N ASN A 246 4.90 -6.32 -8.80
CA ASN A 246 5.62 -5.07 -8.62
C ASN A 246 6.76 -4.89 -9.64
N PHE A 247 7.48 -5.95 -9.99
CA PHE A 247 8.54 -5.89 -11.01
C PHE A 247 7.97 -5.49 -12.37
N ILE A 248 6.85 -6.10 -12.77
CA ILE A 248 6.18 -5.75 -14.02
C ILE A 248 5.70 -4.30 -13.98
N TYR A 249 5.06 -3.87 -12.90
CA TYR A 249 4.60 -2.50 -12.76
C TYR A 249 5.77 -1.49 -12.77
N ALA A 250 6.85 -1.77 -12.06
CA ALA A 250 8.04 -0.91 -12.04
C ALA A 250 8.65 -0.73 -13.43
N ILE A 251 8.82 -1.81 -14.20
CA ILE A 251 9.45 -1.75 -15.53
C ILE A 251 8.50 -1.22 -16.59
N MET A 252 7.23 -1.67 -16.58
CA MET A 252 6.27 -1.37 -17.65
C MET A 252 5.51 -0.06 -17.45
N ILE A 253 5.40 0.41 -16.21
CA ILE A 253 4.66 1.63 -15.90
C ILE A 253 5.60 2.71 -15.37
N CYS A 254 6.21 2.52 -14.19
CA CYS A 254 7.00 3.58 -13.55
C CYS A 254 8.15 4.04 -14.45
N ARG A 255 8.94 3.10 -15.01
CA ARG A 255 10.05 3.45 -15.90
C ARG A 255 9.59 4.14 -17.18
N MET A 256 8.44 3.74 -17.76
CA MET A 256 7.89 4.40 -18.95
C MET A 256 7.39 5.82 -18.64
N VAL A 257 6.70 6.00 -17.52
CA VAL A 257 6.23 7.31 -17.05
C VAL A 257 7.41 8.24 -16.80
N ASN A 258 8.49 7.73 -16.18
CA ASN A 258 9.72 8.46 -15.96
C ASN A 258 10.41 8.84 -17.29
N ALA A 259 10.37 7.97 -18.28
CA ALA A 259 10.96 8.21 -19.59
C ALA A 259 10.30 9.36 -20.37
N VAL A 260 9.02 9.62 -20.13
CA VAL A 260 8.27 10.71 -20.79
C VAL A 260 8.14 11.96 -19.90
N SER A 261 8.84 12.01 -18.78
CA SER A 261 8.89 13.15 -17.85
C SER A 261 7.49 13.54 -17.32
N GLU A 262 6.63 12.56 -17.07
CA GLU A 262 5.27 12.75 -16.53
C GLU A 262 5.13 12.19 -15.10
N SER A 263 6.23 11.86 -14.44
CA SER A 263 6.24 11.15 -13.15
C SER A 263 5.47 11.88 -12.06
N GLY A 264 5.65 13.19 -11.90
CA GLY A 264 4.90 13.97 -10.91
C GLY A 264 3.41 14.05 -11.22
N ASN A 265 3.04 14.30 -12.48
CA ASN A 265 1.64 14.34 -12.91
C ASN A 265 0.95 12.97 -12.75
N TYR A 266 1.67 11.90 -13.10
CA TYR A 266 1.16 10.53 -12.94
C TYR A 266 1.01 10.16 -11.48
N TRP A 267 2.01 10.48 -10.64
CA TRP A 267 1.98 10.20 -9.21
C TRP A 267 0.78 10.87 -8.52
N VAL A 268 0.53 12.17 -8.79
CA VAL A 268 -0.64 12.89 -8.27
C VAL A 268 -1.95 12.24 -8.77
N SER A 269 -2.01 11.91 -10.07
CA SER A 269 -3.17 11.26 -10.68
C SER A 269 -3.46 9.91 -10.03
N ASN A 270 -2.41 9.11 -9.82
CA ASN A 270 -2.50 7.79 -9.21
C ASN A 270 -2.96 7.90 -7.75
N ASN A 271 -2.37 8.80 -6.96
CA ASN A 271 -2.78 9.06 -5.59
C ASN A 271 -4.23 9.53 -5.48
N PHE A 272 -4.70 10.36 -6.41
CA PHE A 272 -6.11 10.76 -6.44
C PHE A 272 -7.02 9.56 -6.72
N ILE A 273 -6.68 8.71 -7.68
CA ILE A 273 -7.49 7.54 -8.02
C ILE A 273 -7.51 6.54 -6.85
N TRP A 274 -6.34 6.16 -6.33
CA TRP A 274 -6.23 5.18 -5.25
C TRP A 274 -6.66 5.74 -3.89
N GLY A 275 -6.31 6.98 -3.61
CA GLY A 275 -6.56 7.63 -2.32
C GLY A 275 -7.98 8.21 -2.18
N TRP A 276 -8.69 8.53 -3.26
CA TRP A 276 -10.03 9.09 -3.19
C TRP A 276 -11.08 8.25 -3.91
N LEU A 277 -10.86 7.93 -5.18
CA LEU A 277 -11.89 7.26 -5.98
C LEU A 277 -12.06 5.80 -5.58
N LEU A 278 -10.97 5.08 -5.33
CA LEU A 278 -11.00 3.64 -5.02
C LEU A 278 -11.30 3.32 -3.55
N ILE A 279 -11.28 4.28 -2.62
CA ILE A 279 -11.61 4.01 -1.21
C ILE A 279 -12.92 3.23 -1.03
N PRO A 280 -14.05 3.63 -1.65
CA PRO A 280 -15.28 2.87 -1.49
C PRO A 280 -15.18 1.44 -2.02
N VAL A 281 -14.38 1.22 -3.05
CA VAL A 281 -14.18 -0.10 -3.66
C VAL A 281 -13.30 -0.98 -2.78
N THR A 282 -12.19 -0.47 -2.29
CA THR A 282 -11.28 -1.23 -1.40
C THR A 282 -11.98 -1.62 -0.09
N CYS A 283 -12.80 -0.73 0.46
CA CYS A 283 -13.63 -1.04 1.63
C CYS A 283 -14.71 -2.10 1.31
N LEU A 284 -15.30 -2.06 0.12
CA LEU A 284 -16.23 -3.08 -0.33
C LEU A 284 -15.54 -4.46 -0.45
N VAL A 285 -14.33 -4.50 -0.99
CA VAL A 285 -13.50 -5.71 -1.08
C VAL A 285 -13.29 -6.37 0.28
N GLU A 286 -13.00 -5.59 1.32
CA GLU A 286 -12.83 -6.14 2.68
C GLU A 286 -14.11 -6.78 3.23
N ILE A 287 -15.26 -6.18 2.96
CA ILE A 287 -16.56 -6.76 3.36
C ILE A 287 -16.84 -8.04 2.57
N ILE A 288 -16.57 -8.05 1.27
CA ILE A 288 -16.76 -9.24 0.43
C ILE A 288 -15.88 -10.40 0.94
N ARG A 289 -14.61 -10.13 1.27
CA ARG A 289 -13.68 -11.12 1.84
C ARG A 289 -14.22 -11.72 3.15
N LYS A 290 -14.69 -10.85 4.05
CA LYS A 290 -15.31 -11.26 5.32
C LYS A 290 -16.55 -12.13 5.10
N ASP A 291 -17.49 -11.66 4.26
CA ASP A 291 -18.75 -12.37 4.00
C ASP A 291 -18.52 -13.71 3.30
N ALA A 292 -17.61 -13.77 2.33
CA ALA A 292 -17.26 -15.00 1.63
C ALA A 292 -16.55 -16.00 2.56
N GLY A 293 -15.72 -15.51 3.48
CA GLY A 293 -15.04 -16.33 4.47
C GLY A 293 -15.98 -16.90 5.53
N ALA A 294 -16.99 -16.14 5.95
CA ALA A 294 -17.95 -16.55 6.98
C ALA A 294 -19.05 -17.49 6.43
N ASP A 295 -19.65 -17.11 5.31
CA ASP A 295 -20.89 -17.74 4.80
C ASP A 295 -20.69 -18.49 3.47
N GLY A 296 -19.50 -18.48 2.93
CA GLY A 296 -19.21 -19.06 1.62
C GLY A 296 -19.76 -18.21 0.45
N TYR A 297 -19.81 -18.81 -0.75
CA TYR A 297 -20.34 -18.14 -1.92
C TYR A 297 -21.85 -17.98 -1.86
N ASN A 298 -22.34 -16.75 -2.07
CA ASN A 298 -23.76 -16.43 -2.13
C ASN A 298 -24.05 -15.49 -3.32
N GLY A 299 -24.68 -16.03 -4.36
CA GLY A 299 -24.98 -15.27 -5.59
C GLY A 299 -25.94 -14.09 -5.41
N LEU A 300 -26.81 -14.10 -4.40
CA LEU A 300 -27.69 -12.97 -4.08
C LEU A 300 -26.90 -11.80 -3.50
N ARG A 301 -25.96 -12.08 -2.59
CA ARG A 301 -25.05 -11.05 -2.05
C ARG A 301 -24.14 -10.48 -3.12
N GLN A 302 -23.61 -11.32 -4.02
CA GLN A 302 -22.78 -10.89 -5.12
C GLN A 302 -23.46 -9.82 -5.98
N ARG A 303 -24.75 -9.96 -6.26
CA ARG A 303 -25.53 -8.94 -6.99
C ARG A 303 -25.55 -7.59 -6.26
N ASN A 304 -25.61 -7.59 -4.92
CA ASN A 304 -25.57 -6.36 -4.14
C ASN A 304 -24.19 -5.68 -4.22
N TYR A 305 -23.10 -6.46 -4.21
CA TYR A 305 -21.76 -5.92 -4.37
C TYR A 305 -21.57 -5.22 -5.72
N TYR A 306 -22.04 -5.84 -6.81
CA TYR A 306 -22.07 -5.18 -8.14
C TYR A 306 -22.93 -3.93 -8.15
N SER A 307 -24.07 -3.92 -7.45
CA SER A 307 -24.91 -2.73 -7.35
C SER A 307 -24.18 -1.58 -6.63
N ILE A 308 -23.48 -1.86 -5.52
CA ILE A 308 -22.68 -0.86 -4.79
C ILE A 308 -21.56 -0.34 -5.70
N ALA A 309 -20.85 -1.23 -6.39
CA ALA A 309 -19.78 -0.85 -7.33
C ALA A 309 -20.32 0.09 -8.43
N VAL A 310 -21.49 -0.20 -9.00
CA VAL A 310 -22.12 0.67 -9.99
C VAL A 310 -22.50 2.04 -9.39
N PHE A 311 -23.00 2.10 -8.16
CA PHE A 311 -23.27 3.40 -7.50
C PHE A 311 -21.98 4.20 -7.27
N VAL A 312 -20.89 3.55 -6.90
CA VAL A 312 -19.58 4.19 -6.76
C VAL A 312 -19.13 4.77 -8.11
N LEU A 313 -19.23 3.99 -9.18
CA LEU A 313 -18.86 4.44 -10.52
C LEU A 313 -19.74 5.61 -11.00
N ILE A 314 -21.05 5.58 -10.74
CA ILE A 314 -21.93 6.72 -11.04
C ILE A 314 -21.46 7.97 -10.28
N ALA A 315 -21.09 7.84 -9.00
CA ALA A 315 -20.55 8.96 -8.23
C ALA A 315 -19.23 9.49 -8.82
N TRP A 316 -18.32 8.63 -9.28
CA TRP A 316 -17.09 9.07 -9.94
C TRP A 316 -17.39 9.94 -11.17
N PHE A 317 -18.25 9.47 -12.06
CA PHE A 317 -18.60 10.21 -13.26
C PHE A 317 -19.36 11.51 -12.98
N ALA A 318 -20.22 11.52 -11.98
CA ALA A 318 -20.92 12.73 -11.54
C ALA A 318 -19.96 13.78 -10.94
N LEU A 319 -18.87 13.36 -10.33
CA LEU A 319 -17.88 14.23 -9.70
C LEU A 319 -16.77 14.71 -10.65
N ILE A 320 -16.68 14.20 -11.90
CA ILE A 320 -15.65 14.63 -12.88
C ILE A 320 -15.52 16.17 -12.98
N PRO A 321 -16.61 16.97 -13.01
CA PRO A 321 -16.48 18.42 -13.11
C PRO A 321 -15.73 19.07 -11.94
N THR A 322 -15.68 18.41 -10.80
CA THR A 322 -15.00 18.93 -9.59
C THR A 322 -13.50 18.60 -9.54
N TYR A 323 -13.00 17.67 -10.34
CA TYR A 323 -11.62 17.19 -10.26
C TYR A 323 -10.60 18.29 -10.55
N LYS A 324 -10.82 19.12 -11.58
CA LYS A 324 -9.92 20.23 -11.88
C LYS A 324 -9.85 21.25 -10.73
N TRP A 325 -10.99 21.56 -10.14
CA TRP A 325 -11.02 22.42 -8.96
C TRP A 325 -10.24 21.81 -7.80
N PHE A 326 -10.38 20.50 -7.58
CA PHE A 326 -9.64 19.81 -6.53
C PHE A 326 -8.12 19.92 -6.76
N PHE A 327 -7.62 19.59 -7.94
CA PHE A 327 -6.20 19.69 -8.26
C PHE A 327 -5.66 21.13 -8.19
N GLY A 328 -6.38 22.09 -8.75
CA GLY A 328 -5.93 23.49 -8.78
C GLY A 328 -6.06 24.22 -7.45
N THR A 329 -7.16 24.00 -6.71
CA THR A 329 -7.47 24.78 -5.50
C THR A 329 -7.06 24.02 -4.23
N VAL A 330 -7.43 22.75 -4.10
CA VAL A 330 -7.16 21.98 -2.88
C VAL A 330 -5.70 21.57 -2.82
N GLU A 331 -5.17 20.97 -3.88
CA GLU A 331 -3.77 20.54 -3.94
C GLU A 331 -2.80 21.65 -4.40
N GLY A 332 -3.32 22.72 -5.03
CA GLY A 332 -2.52 23.89 -5.43
C GLY A 332 -1.57 23.63 -6.58
N LEU A 333 -1.93 22.72 -7.48
CA LEU A 333 -1.09 22.33 -8.63
C LEU A 333 -1.12 23.38 -9.72
N SER A 334 0.01 23.63 -10.35
CA SER A 334 0.16 24.63 -11.43
C SER A 334 -0.43 24.16 -12.77
N ASN A 335 -0.56 22.84 -12.97
CA ASN A 335 -1.07 22.24 -14.22
C ASN A 335 -2.22 21.25 -13.97
N PRO A 336 -3.36 21.73 -13.42
CA PRO A 336 -4.49 20.87 -13.07
C PRO A 336 -5.16 20.23 -14.29
N GLU A 337 -5.08 20.88 -15.47
CA GLU A 337 -5.61 20.32 -16.73
C GLU A 337 -4.92 19.04 -17.12
N ARG A 338 -3.60 19.00 -17.02
CA ARG A 338 -2.82 17.82 -17.42
C ARG A 338 -3.12 16.63 -16.51
N ILE A 339 -3.18 16.86 -15.21
CA ILE A 339 -3.51 15.83 -14.22
C ILE A 339 -4.94 15.33 -14.43
N PHE A 340 -5.89 16.24 -14.64
CA PHE A 340 -7.27 15.88 -14.98
C PHE A 340 -7.35 15.00 -16.23
N GLU A 341 -6.61 15.34 -17.29
CA GLU A 341 -6.55 14.56 -18.52
C GLU A 341 -6.05 13.13 -18.27
N ILE A 342 -4.98 12.97 -17.46
CA ILE A 342 -4.43 11.66 -17.10
C ILE A 342 -5.46 10.86 -16.30
N VAL A 343 -6.09 11.45 -15.30
CA VAL A 343 -7.13 10.79 -14.49
C VAL A 343 -8.28 10.30 -15.38
N VAL A 344 -8.84 11.18 -16.21
CA VAL A 344 -10.01 10.83 -17.05
C VAL A 344 -9.67 9.73 -18.05
N LYS A 345 -8.47 9.76 -18.65
CA LYS A 345 -7.99 8.69 -19.55
C LYS A 345 -7.86 7.34 -18.84
N ASN A 346 -7.46 7.36 -17.59
CA ASN A 346 -7.31 6.14 -16.80
C ASN A 346 -8.64 5.59 -16.25
N LEU A 347 -9.69 6.42 -16.07
CA LEU A 347 -10.94 5.97 -15.48
C LEU A 347 -11.54 4.73 -16.18
N GLY A 348 -11.40 4.62 -17.51
CA GLY A 348 -11.91 3.47 -18.25
C GLY A 348 -11.29 2.14 -17.79
N PHE A 349 -9.98 2.13 -17.54
CA PHE A 349 -9.28 0.95 -17.03
C PHE A 349 -9.70 0.65 -15.58
N TYR A 350 -9.87 1.69 -14.76
CA TYR A 350 -10.31 1.53 -13.38
C TYR A 350 -11.77 1.08 -13.25
N VAL A 351 -12.63 1.36 -14.22
CA VAL A 351 -13.97 0.75 -14.28
C VAL A 351 -13.86 -0.77 -14.39
N ALA A 352 -13.01 -1.28 -15.29
CA ALA A 352 -12.76 -2.72 -15.42
C ALA A 352 -12.15 -3.30 -14.13
N TYR A 353 -11.20 -2.58 -13.52
CA TYR A 353 -10.59 -2.95 -12.24
C TYR A 353 -11.65 -3.10 -11.13
N VAL A 354 -12.57 -2.14 -10.96
CA VAL A 354 -13.62 -2.20 -9.94
C VAL A 354 -14.43 -3.49 -10.06
N PHE A 355 -14.81 -3.88 -11.28
CA PHE A 355 -15.58 -5.11 -11.50
C PHE A 355 -14.75 -6.37 -11.25
N SER A 356 -13.45 -6.36 -11.56
CA SER A 356 -12.56 -7.51 -11.30
C SER A 356 -12.30 -7.76 -9.81
N GLN A 357 -12.34 -6.71 -8.98
CA GLN A 357 -12.10 -6.82 -7.55
C GLN A 357 -13.16 -7.66 -6.82
N ILE A 358 -14.39 -7.73 -7.34
CA ILE A 358 -15.47 -8.48 -6.69
C ILE A 358 -15.21 -10.00 -6.71
N PRO A 359 -14.97 -10.66 -7.86
CA PRO A 359 -14.64 -12.08 -7.88
C PRO A 359 -13.31 -12.37 -7.17
N ASP A 360 -12.31 -11.50 -7.31
CA ASP A 360 -11.03 -11.67 -6.64
C ASP A 360 -11.19 -11.68 -5.11
N ALA A 361 -11.97 -10.76 -4.57
CA ALA A 361 -12.30 -10.73 -3.14
C ALA A 361 -13.05 -11.98 -2.68
N ILE A 362 -13.98 -12.50 -3.48
CA ILE A 362 -14.70 -13.74 -3.19
C ILE A 362 -13.73 -14.93 -3.14
N PHE A 363 -12.81 -15.04 -4.11
CA PHE A 363 -11.82 -16.12 -4.10
C PHE A 363 -10.88 -16.05 -2.89
N VAL A 364 -10.46 -14.84 -2.50
CA VAL A 364 -9.65 -14.65 -1.29
C VAL A 364 -10.43 -15.09 -0.05
N GLY A 365 -11.66 -14.62 0.12
CA GLY A 365 -12.51 -14.97 1.25
C GLY A 365 -12.78 -16.48 1.37
N LEU A 366 -12.93 -17.18 0.23
CA LEU A 366 -13.08 -18.63 0.17
C LEU A 366 -11.77 -19.41 0.37
N GLY A 367 -10.63 -18.74 0.57
CA GLY A 367 -9.32 -19.39 0.67
C GLY A 367 -8.81 -19.97 -0.67
N LYS A 368 -9.40 -19.57 -1.78
CA LYS A 368 -9.07 -20.07 -3.13
C LYS A 368 -8.09 -19.14 -3.87
N THR A 369 -7.12 -18.60 -3.17
CA THR A 369 -6.14 -17.61 -3.66
C THR A 369 -5.33 -18.05 -4.87
N LYS A 370 -5.20 -19.37 -5.09
CA LYS A 370 -4.51 -19.90 -6.26
C LYS A 370 -5.16 -19.45 -7.58
N TYR A 371 -6.48 -19.20 -7.60
CA TYR A 371 -7.15 -18.71 -8.81
C TYR A 371 -6.79 -17.26 -9.10
N ASN A 372 -6.62 -16.43 -8.06
CA ASN A 372 -6.14 -15.07 -8.21
C ASN A 372 -4.69 -15.05 -8.72
N ALA A 373 -3.82 -15.92 -8.18
CA ALA A 373 -2.44 -16.04 -8.65
C ALA A 373 -2.36 -16.46 -10.12
N ILE A 374 -3.20 -17.41 -10.56
CA ILE A 374 -3.28 -17.83 -11.96
C ILE A 374 -3.81 -16.68 -12.84
N ASN A 375 -4.86 -15.99 -12.39
CA ASN A 375 -5.42 -14.85 -13.11
C ASN A 375 -4.39 -13.74 -13.28
N SER A 376 -3.68 -13.35 -12.19
CA SER A 376 -2.59 -12.38 -12.23
C SER A 376 -1.50 -12.81 -13.21
N LEU A 377 -1.05 -14.06 -13.16
CA LEU A 377 -0.04 -14.57 -14.07
C LEU A 377 -0.48 -14.51 -15.54
N ILE A 378 -1.71 -14.90 -15.84
CA ILE A 378 -2.27 -14.84 -17.21
C ILE A 378 -2.35 -13.37 -17.67
N CYS A 379 -2.87 -12.47 -16.84
CA CYS A 379 -2.96 -11.05 -17.18
C CYS A 379 -1.57 -10.44 -17.41
N ASN A 380 -0.60 -10.76 -16.56
CA ASN A 380 0.77 -10.26 -16.69
C ASN A 380 1.43 -10.77 -17.97
N ILE A 381 1.31 -12.05 -18.30
CA ILE A 381 1.90 -12.61 -19.53
C ILE A 381 1.18 -12.10 -20.78
N VAL A 382 -0.15 -12.17 -20.80
CA VAL A 382 -0.92 -11.85 -22.02
C VAL A 382 -0.94 -10.35 -22.28
N TYR A 383 -1.18 -9.53 -21.24
CA TYR A 383 -1.25 -8.09 -21.42
C TYR A 383 0.16 -7.48 -21.52
N TYR A 384 0.94 -7.53 -20.45
CA TYR A 384 2.25 -6.86 -20.43
C TYR A 384 3.30 -7.54 -21.29
N GLY A 385 3.29 -8.87 -21.40
CA GLY A 385 4.20 -9.61 -22.27
C GLY A 385 4.00 -9.26 -23.75
N ILE A 386 2.75 -9.17 -24.22
CA ILE A 386 2.44 -8.75 -25.60
C ILE A 386 2.85 -7.29 -25.81
N TRP A 387 2.51 -6.38 -24.87
CA TRP A 387 2.92 -4.99 -24.95
C TRP A 387 4.45 -4.84 -25.00
N PHE A 388 5.17 -5.58 -24.17
CA PHE A 388 6.64 -5.57 -24.17
C PHE A 388 7.22 -6.01 -25.51
N ILE A 389 6.65 -7.04 -26.13
CA ILE A 389 7.11 -7.54 -27.44
C ILE A 389 6.78 -6.55 -28.55
N LEU A 390 5.57 -5.98 -28.55
CA LEU A 390 5.11 -5.10 -29.64
C LEU A 390 5.76 -3.72 -29.60
N TYR A 391 5.92 -3.16 -28.42
CA TYR A 391 6.37 -1.78 -28.28
C TYR A 391 7.82 -1.64 -27.85
N LYS A 392 8.52 -2.79 -27.58
CA LYS A 392 9.92 -2.84 -27.15
C LYS A 392 10.26 -1.56 -26.39
N THR A 393 9.96 -1.51 -25.12
CA THR A 393 10.28 -0.34 -24.30
C THR A 393 11.70 0.11 -24.59
N ARG A 394 11.80 1.14 -25.44
CA ARG A 394 13.07 1.76 -25.86
C ARG A 394 13.68 2.50 -24.72
#